data_734974498732b76436ff71ff3a9e412a
#
_entry.id   734974498732b76436ff71ff3a9e412a
#
_cell.length_a   1.000
_cell.length_b   1.000
_cell.length_c   1.000
_cell.angle_alpha   90.00
_cell.angle_beta   90.00
_cell.angle_gamma   90.00
#
_symmetry.space_group_name_H-M   'P 1'
#
loop_
_entity.id
_entity.type
_entity.pdbx_description
1 polymer ?
#
loop_
_entity_poly.entity_id
_entity_poly.type
_entity_poly.pdbx_seq_one_letter_code
_entity_poly.pdbx_strand_id
1 'polypeptide(L)'
;MTIRESDEGRVMIRRLGTAPKDRTGRQRSFGGTNCPDVLQGGDRIIVIGELLDSLPDGAPADAGIGPTERAVAIPLSIFRDAAKEL
;
A
#
# COMPACT_ATOMS: atom_id res chain seq x y z
N MET A 1 5.24 21.22 19.92
CA MET A 1 5.10 20.54 19.52
C MET A 1 5.14 20.02 19.43
N THR A 2 5.34 20.23 19.52
CA THR A 2 5.26 19.54 19.16
C THR A 2 5.05 18.78 19.10
N ILE A 3 5.00 18.73 19.20
CA ILE A 3 4.71 17.98 18.90
C ILE A 3 4.61 17.48 18.66
N ARG A 4 4.72 17.69 18.76
CA ARG A 4 4.55 17.08 18.38
C ARG A 4 4.44 16.75 17.95
N GLU A 5 4.79 17.09 18.11
CA GLU A 5 4.61 16.54 17.72
C GLU A 5 4.38 15.91 17.76
N SER A 6 5.27 16.28 18.13
CA SER A 6 5.15 15.46 18.29
C SER A 6 4.28 14.76 18.51
N ASP A 7 4.05 14.77 19.10
CA ASP A 7 2.91 14.01 19.00
C ASP A 7 1.78 14.70 18.36
N GLU A 8 1.52 15.91 18.63
CA GLU A 8 0.61 16.61 17.84
C GLU A 8 1.20 16.78 16.47
N GLY A 9 0.44 16.77 15.45
CA GLY A 9 0.91 16.69 14.10
C GLY A 9 1.33 15.30 13.69
N ARG A 10 1.40 14.37 14.64
CA ARG A 10 1.72 13.01 14.31
C ARG A 10 0.47 12.27 13.85
N VAL A 11 0.59 11.56 12.75
CA VAL A 11 -0.53 10.85 12.15
C VAL A 11 -0.48 9.41 12.58
N MET A 12 -1.63 8.89 13.03
CA MET A 12 -1.75 7.47 13.33
C MET A 12 -1.78 6.68 12.03
N ILE A 13 -0.97 5.63 11.98
CA ILE A 13 -0.95 4.73 10.83
C ILE A 13 -1.71 3.48 11.22
N ARG A 14 -2.71 3.12 10.40
CA ARG A 14 -3.46 1.89 10.66
C ARG A 14 -3.50 1.02 9.41
N ARG A 15 -3.54 -0.28 9.62
CA ARG A 15 -3.67 -1.22 8.52
C ARG A 15 -5.11 -1.27 8.06
N LEU A 16 -5.28 -1.39 6.75
CA LEU A 16 -6.58 -1.62 6.14
C LEU A 16 -6.63 -3.08 5.70
N GLY A 17 -7.73 -3.74 6.03
CA GLY A 17 -7.90 -5.13 5.64
C GLY A 17 -7.19 -6.10 6.56
N THR A 18 -6.98 -7.31 6.07
CA THR A 18 -6.43 -8.42 6.84
C THR A 18 -4.93 -8.29 6.96
N ALA A 19 -4.40 -8.48 8.16
CA ALA A 19 -2.95 -8.46 8.37
C ALA A 19 -2.30 -9.60 7.57
N PRO A 20 -1.07 -9.37 7.04
CA PRO A 20 -0.41 -10.40 6.23
C PRO A 20 -0.30 -11.75 6.92
N LYS A 21 -0.06 -11.75 8.22
CA LYS A 21 0.08 -13.00 8.97
C LYS A 21 -1.21 -13.80 9.02
N ASP A 22 -2.36 -13.14 8.83
CA ASP A 22 -3.67 -13.77 8.91
C ASP A 22 -4.25 -14.11 7.55
N ARG A 23 -3.53 -13.80 6.48
CA ARG A 23 -3.97 -14.13 5.13
C ARG A 23 -3.69 -15.58 4.82
N THR A 24 -4.50 -16.13 3.93
CA THR A 24 -4.36 -17.52 3.52
C THR A 24 -4.25 -17.59 2.01
N GLY A 25 -3.73 -18.74 1.53
CA GLY A 25 -3.69 -19.01 0.11
C GLY A 25 -2.91 -17.97 -0.66
N ARG A 26 -3.52 -17.46 -1.71
CA ARG A 26 -2.84 -16.57 -2.65
C ARG A 26 -2.53 -15.20 -2.08
N GLN A 27 -3.14 -14.87 -0.96
CA GLN A 27 -2.92 -13.56 -0.37
C GLN A 27 -1.64 -13.50 0.43
N ARG A 28 -0.97 -14.62 0.64
CA ARG A 28 0.29 -14.66 1.37
C ARG A 28 1.45 -14.60 0.41
N SER A 29 2.48 -13.85 0.81
CA SER A 29 3.73 -13.86 0.09
C SER A 29 4.59 -15.00 0.57
N PHE A 30 5.25 -15.65 -0.36
CA PHE A 30 6.25 -16.63 0.01
C PHE A 30 7.51 -15.92 0.49
N GLY A 31 8.17 -16.49 1.46
CA GLY A 31 9.38 -15.92 2.00
C GLY A 31 9.16 -14.94 3.12
N GLY A 32 7.96 -14.44 3.27
CA GLY A 32 7.55 -13.68 4.44
C GLY A 32 8.11 -12.28 4.60
N THR A 33 8.94 -11.82 3.67
CA THR A 33 9.55 -10.50 3.80
C THR A 33 8.92 -9.44 2.91
N ASN A 34 8.14 -9.85 1.92
CA ASN A 34 7.53 -8.93 0.96
C ASN A 34 6.03 -9.13 0.90
N CYS A 35 5.40 -9.04 2.05
CA CYS A 35 3.96 -9.18 2.12
C CYS A 35 3.29 -7.88 1.71
N PRO A 36 2.38 -7.90 0.72
CA PRO A 36 1.67 -6.69 0.35
C PRO A 36 0.82 -6.20 1.50
N ASP A 37 0.68 -4.89 1.59
CA ASP A 37 -0.07 -4.29 2.68
C ASP A 37 -0.66 -2.97 2.21
N VAL A 38 -1.74 -2.55 2.85
CA VAL A 38 -2.34 -1.25 2.59
C VAL A 38 -2.59 -0.59 3.94
N LEU A 39 -2.10 0.62 4.07
CA LEU A 39 -2.17 1.35 5.33
C LEU A 39 -2.82 2.71 5.07
N GLN A 40 -3.38 3.27 6.09
CA GLN A 40 -3.90 4.64 6.03
C GLN A 40 -3.13 5.49 7.03
N GLY A 41 -2.59 6.60 6.55
CA GLY A 41 -1.96 7.59 7.39
C GLY A 41 -2.62 8.94 7.14
N GLY A 42 -3.52 9.36 8.04
CA GLY A 42 -4.27 10.59 7.86
C GLY A 42 -5.18 10.51 6.64
N ASP A 43 -4.98 11.42 5.70
CA ASP A 43 -5.77 11.45 4.47
C ASP A 43 -5.04 10.79 3.30
N ARG A 44 -4.01 10.01 3.59
CA ARG A 44 -3.21 9.36 2.56
C ARG A 44 -3.28 7.85 2.71
N ILE A 45 -3.19 7.18 1.59
CA ILE A 45 -3.12 5.71 1.54
C ILE A 45 -1.69 5.34 1.20
N ILE A 46 -1.14 4.40 1.95
CA ILE A 46 0.21 3.91 1.77
C ILE A 46 0.09 2.46 1.31
N VAL A 47 0.71 2.14 0.18
CA VAL A 47 0.63 0.80 -0.39
C VAL A 47 2.02 0.20 -0.43
N ILE A 48 2.13 -1.01 0.12
CA ILE A 48 3.36 -1.78 0.07
C ILE A 48 3.11 -2.94 -0.89
N GLY A 49 3.92 -3.02 -1.92
CA GLY A 49 3.73 -4.04 -2.93
C GLY A 49 5.00 -4.26 -3.74
N GLU A 50 4.84 -4.98 -4.81
CA GLU A 50 5.96 -5.27 -5.70
C GLU A 50 6.32 -4.02 -6.49
N LEU A 51 7.60 -3.65 -6.45
CA LEU A 51 8.06 -2.50 -7.20
C LEU A 51 8.10 -2.82 -8.70
N LEU A 52 7.52 -1.94 -9.49
CA LEU A 52 7.54 -2.07 -10.94
C LEU A 52 8.54 -1.07 -11.52
N ASP A 53 9.37 -1.54 -12.44
CA ASP A 53 10.32 -0.65 -13.13
C ASP A 53 9.62 0.28 -14.10
N SER A 54 8.51 -0.17 -14.65
CA SER A 54 7.74 0.62 -15.60
C SER A 54 6.31 0.12 -15.58
N LEU A 55 5.42 0.89 -16.20
CA LEU A 55 4.03 0.47 -16.29
C LEU A 55 3.92 -0.70 -17.28
N PRO A 56 3.02 -1.65 -17.01
CA PRO A 56 2.80 -2.75 -17.94
C PRO A 56 2.26 -2.28 -19.28
N ASP A 57 2.45 -3.09 -20.30
CA ASP A 57 1.83 -2.85 -21.60
C ASP A 57 0.33 -2.79 -21.43
N GLY A 58 -0.30 -1.89 -22.14
CA GLY A 58 -1.74 -1.71 -22.04
C GLY A 58 -2.14 -0.60 -21.09
N ALA A 59 -1.21 0.00 -20.37
CA ALA A 59 -1.53 1.17 -19.54
C ALA A 59 -1.98 2.32 -20.45
N PRO A 60 -2.86 3.20 -19.95
CA PRO A 60 -3.28 4.35 -20.73
C PRO A 60 -2.07 5.18 -21.17
N ALA A 61 -2.14 5.73 -22.38
CA ALA A 61 -1.00 6.42 -22.95
C ALA A 61 -0.58 7.65 -22.15
N ASP A 62 -1.53 8.25 -21.42
CA ASP A 62 -1.25 9.43 -20.62
C ASP A 62 -0.88 9.10 -19.18
N ALA A 63 -0.80 7.81 -18.83
CA ALA A 63 -0.30 7.42 -17.52
C ALA A 63 1.21 7.44 -17.52
N GLY A 64 1.80 7.88 -16.44
CA GLY A 64 3.26 7.91 -16.34
C GLY A 64 3.71 7.96 -14.90
N ILE A 65 5.00 7.68 -14.72
CA ILE A 65 5.63 7.68 -13.39
C ILE A 65 6.51 8.92 -13.34
N GLY A 66 6.18 9.82 -12.42
CA GLY A 66 6.96 11.05 -12.26
C GLY A 66 8.29 10.79 -11.59
N PRO A 67 9.17 11.80 -11.56
CA PRO A 67 10.53 11.62 -11.04
C PRO A 67 10.59 11.27 -9.55
N THR A 68 9.56 11.61 -8.80
CA THR A 68 9.53 11.27 -7.37
C THR A 68 8.52 10.18 -7.06
N GLU A 69 8.02 9.52 -8.09
CA GLU A 69 6.99 8.50 -7.93
C GLU A 69 7.54 7.13 -8.27
N ARG A 70 6.87 6.12 -7.77
CA ARG A 70 7.17 4.73 -8.10
C ARG A 70 5.85 3.98 -8.27
N ALA A 71 5.83 3.04 -9.19
CA ALA A 71 4.67 2.18 -9.38
C ALA A 71 4.87 0.91 -8.57
N VAL A 72 3.82 0.49 -7.87
CA VAL A 72 3.84 -0.79 -7.15
C VAL A 72 2.59 -1.57 -7.55
N ALA A 73 2.69 -2.88 -7.48
CA ALA A 73 1.58 -3.77 -7.78
C ALA A 73 1.25 -4.59 -6.54
N ILE A 74 -0.04 -4.77 -6.30
CA ILE A 74 -0.53 -5.66 -5.26
C ILE A 74 -1.65 -6.52 -5.87
N PRO A 75 -1.92 -7.69 -5.31
CA PRO A 75 -3.06 -8.48 -5.77
C PRO A 75 -4.36 -7.71 -5.60
N LEU A 76 -5.25 -7.86 -6.57
CA LEU A 76 -6.54 -7.18 -6.55
C LEU A 76 -7.32 -7.49 -5.27
N SER A 77 -7.23 -8.73 -4.79
CA SER A 77 -7.94 -9.14 -3.59
C SER A 77 -7.47 -8.38 -2.35
N ILE A 78 -6.18 -8.05 -2.29
CA ILE A 78 -5.64 -7.28 -1.18
C ILE A 78 -6.21 -5.87 -1.20
N PHE A 79 -6.29 -5.27 -2.38
CA PHE A 79 -6.84 -3.93 -2.51
C PHE A 79 -8.33 -3.90 -2.14
N ARG A 80 -9.08 -4.89 -2.61
CA ARG A 80 -10.51 -4.96 -2.28
C ARG A 80 -10.76 -5.14 -0.80
N ASP A 81 -9.93 -5.98 -0.16
CA ASP A 81 -10.04 -6.21 1.27
C ASP A 81 -9.79 -4.92 2.05
N ALA A 82 -8.77 -4.17 1.65
CA ALA A 82 -8.45 -2.90 2.29
C ALA A 82 -9.56 -1.87 2.06
N ALA A 83 -10.10 -1.82 0.85
CA ALA A 83 -11.10 -0.82 0.50
C ALA A 83 -12.40 -0.96 1.30
N LYS A 84 -12.68 -2.14 1.82
CA LYS A 84 -13.86 -2.36 2.64
C LYS A 84 -13.86 -1.51 3.91
N GLU A 85 -12.71 -1.02 4.31
CA GLU A 85 -12.57 -0.25 5.54
C GLU A 85 -12.54 1.25 5.30
N LEU A 86 -12.79 1.68 4.09
CA LEU A 86 -12.80 3.10 3.76
C LEU A 86 -14.20 3.67 3.70
#